data_738347eb6fde2b4b81467b3f6ed449f8
#
_entry.id   738347eb6fde2b4b81467b3f6ed449f8
#
_cell.length_a   1.000
_cell.length_b   1.000
_cell.length_c   1.000
_cell.angle_alpha   90.00
_cell.angle_beta   90.00
_cell.angle_gamma   90.00
#
_symmetry.space_group_name_H-M   'P 1'
#
loop_
_entity.id
_entity.type
_entity.pdbx_description
1 polymer ?
#
loop_
_entity_poly.entity_id
_entity_poly.type
_entity_poly.pdbx_seq_one_letter_code
_entity_poly.pdbx_strand_id
1 'polypeptide(L)'
;MKEKVLFFDIDGTLVDNAYGVPDVPEGVKRELKRIQNDGHKLFICSGRPKAMINQQFLDLGFDGYVLYNGGYIEIDGESIFEERMDTELATQTVDMLEELHCDYMIE
;
A
#
# COMPACT_ATOMS: atom_id res chain seq x y z
N MET A 1 24.15 2.47 15.43
CA MET A 1 22.83 3.11 15.47
C MET A 1 21.76 2.05 15.65
N LYS A 2 20.79 2.32 16.51
CA LYS A 2 19.69 1.38 16.75
C LYS A 2 18.77 1.30 15.52
N GLU A 3 18.48 0.07 15.06
CA GLU A 3 17.55 -0.17 13.97
C GLU A 3 16.17 0.37 14.28
N LYS A 4 15.55 1.02 13.30
CA LYS A 4 14.19 1.53 13.38
C LYS A 4 13.34 0.92 12.26
N VAL A 5 12.03 0.87 12.51
CA VAL A 5 11.04 0.50 11.52
C VAL A 5 10.24 1.74 11.20
N LEU A 6 10.20 2.12 9.93
CA LEU A 6 9.50 3.31 9.48
C LEU A 6 8.36 2.91 8.54
N PHE A 7 7.20 3.53 8.76
CA PHE A 7 6.01 3.33 7.94
C PHE A 7 5.72 4.59 7.14
N PHE A 8 5.51 4.44 5.85
CA PHE A 8 5.23 5.55 4.94
C PHE A 8 3.87 5.35 4.27
N ASP A 9 3.03 6.37 4.33
CA ASP A 9 1.83 6.43 3.51
C ASP A 9 2.22 6.79 2.07
N ILE A 10 1.36 6.49 1.12
CA ILE A 10 1.59 6.80 -0.30
C ILE A 10 0.97 8.17 -0.63
N ASP A 11 -0.34 8.25 -0.58
CA ASP A 11 -1.09 9.42 -1.02
C ASP A 11 -0.96 10.55 -0.01
N GLY A 12 -0.42 11.69 -0.46
CA GLY A 12 -0.15 12.83 0.40
C GLY A 12 1.18 12.76 1.16
N THR A 13 1.98 11.69 0.96
CA THR A 13 3.28 11.52 1.63
C THR A 13 4.40 11.26 0.61
N LEU A 14 4.37 10.15 -0.11
CA LEU A 14 5.37 9.83 -1.13
C LEU A 14 5.03 10.48 -2.47
N VAL A 15 3.75 10.59 -2.78
CA VAL A 15 3.21 11.28 -3.95
C VAL A 15 2.06 12.18 -3.52
N ASP A 16 1.69 13.13 -4.38
CA ASP A 16 0.53 13.99 -4.14
C ASP A 16 -0.10 14.37 -5.47
N ASN A 17 -1.03 13.57 -5.94
CA ASN A 17 -1.71 13.79 -7.21
C ASN A 17 -2.51 15.09 -7.23
N ALA A 18 -3.06 15.50 -6.09
CA ALA A 18 -3.85 16.72 -5.98
C ALA A 18 -3.01 17.97 -6.24
N TYR A 19 -1.71 17.91 -5.94
CA TYR A 19 -0.77 19.01 -6.13
C TYR A 19 0.21 18.77 -7.29
N GLY A 20 -0.12 17.84 -8.19
CA GLY A 20 0.68 17.60 -9.38
C GLY A 20 1.99 16.85 -9.15
N VAL A 21 2.07 16.03 -8.11
CA VAL A 21 3.24 15.20 -7.81
C VAL A 21 2.84 13.72 -7.90
N PRO A 22 2.65 13.18 -9.14
CA PRO A 22 2.23 11.77 -9.30
C PRO A 22 3.35 10.76 -9.10
N ASP A 23 4.60 11.20 -9.19
CA ASP A 23 5.78 10.34 -9.08
C ASP A 23 6.59 10.70 -7.84
N VAL A 24 7.22 9.68 -7.24
CA VAL A 24 8.10 9.90 -6.09
C VAL A 24 9.30 10.74 -6.53
N PRO A 25 9.55 11.91 -5.90
CA PRO A 25 10.68 12.75 -6.27
C PRO A 25 12.04 12.06 -6.08
N GLU A 26 13.00 12.39 -6.94
CA GLU A 26 14.33 11.79 -6.88
C GLU A 26 15.04 12.02 -5.55
N GLY A 27 14.84 13.20 -4.94
CA GLY A 27 15.40 13.48 -3.62
C GLY A 27 14.85 12.55 -2.53
N VAL A 28 13.56 12.23 -2.60
CA VAL A 28 12.92 11.28 -1.69
C VAL A 28 13.47 9.89 -1.89
N LYS A 29 13.61 9.44 -3.14
CA LYS A 29 14.21 8.14 -3.46
C LYS A 29 15.62 8.00 -2.87
N ARG A 30 16.44 9.04 -2.99
CA ARG A 30 17.80 9.04 -2.43
C ARG A 30 17.78 8.89 -0.92
N GLU A 31 16.90 9.64 -0.25
CA GLU A 31 16.81 9.59 1.22
C GLU A 31 16.28 8.24 1.71
N LEU A 32 15.30 7.66 1.04
CA LEU A 32 14.81 6.32 1.36
C LEU A 32 15.94 5.30 1.26
N LYS A 33 16.74 5.38 0.21
CA LYS A 33 17.88 4.49 0.01
C LYS A 33 18.93 4.68 1.10
N ARG A 34 19.21 5.92 1.48
CA ARG A 34 20.15 6.23 2.56
C ARG A 34 19.69 5.62 3.89
N ILE A 35 18.41 5.75 4.20
CA ILE A 35 17.83 5.20 5.43
C ILE A 35 17.94 3.67 5.44
N GLN A 36 17.68 3.02 4.30
CA GLN A 36 17.84 1.58 4.17
C GLN A 36 19.29 1.15 4.36
N ASN A 37 20.22 1.87 3.76
CA ASN A 37 21.65 1.58 3.88
C ASN A 37 22.17 1.75 5.32
N ASP A 38 21.50 2.59 6.12
CA ASP A 38 21.79 2.76 7.53
C ASP A 38 21.23 1.61 8.39
N GLY A 39 20.57 0.62 7.78
CA GLY A 39 20.09 -0.56 8.45
C GLY A 39 18.65 -0.50 8.97
N HIS A 40 17.91 0.55 8.62
CA HIS A 40 16.51 0.68 9.00
C HIS A 40 15.60 -0.11 8.06
N LYS A 41 14.44 -0.51 8.56
CA LYS A 41 13.40 -1.21 7.79
C LYS A 41 12.30 -0.24 7.38
N LEU A 42 11.92 -0.28 6.11
CA LEU A 42 10.92 0.60 5.55
C LEU A 42 9.70 -0.19 5.08
N PHE A 43 8.52 0.28 5.47
CA PHE A 43 7.24 -0.31 5.09
C PHE A 43 6.32 0.74 4.49
N ILE A 44 5.56 0.33 3.47
CA ILE A 44 4.42 1.14 3.00
C ILE A 44 3.21 0.76 3.85
N CYS A 45 2.47 1.77 4.31
CA CYS A 45 1.22 1.61 5.04
C CYS A 45 0.15 2.44 4.32
N SER A 46 -0.79 1.78 3.65
CA SER A 46 -1.73 2.44 2.75
C SER A 46 -3.10 1.79 2.76
N GLY A 47 -4.13 2.58 2.45
CA GLY A 47 -5.46 2.05 2.16
C GLY A 47 -5.57 1.40 0.79
N ARG A 48 -4.57 1.59 -0.09
CA ARG A 48 -4.62 1.01 -1.43
C ARG A 48 -4.59 -0.51 -1.39
N PRO A 49 -5.32 -1.19 -2.30
CA PRO A 49 -5.14 -2.61 -2.55
C PRO A 49 -3.81 -2.89 -3.25
N LYS A 50 -3.33 -4.11 -3.14
CA LYS A 50 -2.06 -4.52 -3.75
C LYS A 50 -2.02 -4.25 -5.26
N ALA A 51 -3.15 -4.46 -5.94
CA ALA A 51 -3.27 -4.20 -7.37
C ALA A 51 -3.05 -2.73 -7.76
N MET A 52 -3.20 -1.81 -6.81
CA MET A 52 -3.01 -0.36 -7.01
C MET A 52 -1.66 0.14 -6.55
N ILE A 53 -0.77 -0.76 -6.13
CA ILE A 53 0.63 -0.43 -5.84
C ILE A 53 1.39 -0.57 -7.16
N ASN A 54 1.62 0.57 -7.81
CA ASN A 54 2.25 0.55 -9.13
C ASN A 54 3.76 0.36 -9.03
N GLN A 55 4.39 0.13 -10.18
CA GLN A 55 5.78 -0.29 -10.27
C GLN A 55 6.76 0.69 -9.62
N GLN A 56 6.48 1.98 -9.66
CA GLN A 56 7.38 2.97 -9.04
C GLN A 56 7.59 2.72 -7.54
N PHE A 57 6.55 2.26 -6.83
CA PHE A 57 6.66 1.96 -5.40
C PHE A 57 7.37 0.63 -5.16
N LEU A 58 7.10 -0.37 -6.00
CA LEU A 58 7.77 -1.67 -5.91
C LEU A 58 9.28 -1.53 -6.14
N ASP A 59 9.68 -0.63 -7.03
CA ASP A 59 11.09 -0.37 -7.37
C ASP A 59 11.86 0.31 -6.23
N LEU A 60 11.17 0.89 -5.24
CA LEU A 60 11.82 1.53 -4.10
C LEU A 60 12.44 0.52 -3.12
N GLY A 61 12.08 -0.76 -3.22
CA GLY A 61 12.67 -1.81 -2.41
C GLY A 61 12.27 -1.79 -0.94
N PHE A 62 11.03 -1.46 -0.65
CA PHE A 62 10.52 -1.53 0.72
C PHE A 62 10.59 -2.95 1.26
N ASP A 63 10.83 -3.07 2.56
CA ASP A 63 10.92 -4.37 3.24
C ASP A 63 9.54 -5.03 3.37
N GLY A 64 8.47 -4.26 3.33
CA GLY A 64 7.13 -4.81 3.37
C GLY A 64 6.05 -3.78 3.14
N TYR A 65 4.82 -4.28 3.17
CA TYR A 65 3.61 -3.52 2.84
C TYR A 65 2.51 -3.86 3.80
N VAL A 66 1.85 -2.83 4.33
CA VAL A 66 0.59 -2.94 5.08
C VAL A 66 -0.47 -2.27 4.23
N LEU A 67 -1.35 -3.05 3.63
CA LEU A 67 -2.30 -2.58 2.63
C LEU A 67 -3.74 -2.83 3.06
N TYR A 68 -4.72 -2.31 2.32
CA TYR A 68 -6.14 -2.38 2.64
C TYR A 68 -6.44 -1.90 4.06
N ASN A 69 -5.75 -0.84 4.51
CA ASN A 69 -5.89 -0.33 5.89
C ASN A 69 -5.62 -1.40 6.97
N GLY A 70 -4.67 -2.30 6.71
CA GLY A 70 -4.28 -3.36 7.64
C GLY A 70 -4.87 -4.74 7.32
N GLY A 71 -5.67 -4.87 6.28
CA GLY A 71 -6.27 -6.16 5.87
C GLY A 71 -5.31 -7.09 5.15
N TYR A 72 -4.14 -6.59 4.77
CA TYR A 72 -3.11 -7.38 4.10
C TYR A 72 -1.74 -6.92 4.56
N ILE A 73 -0.88 -7.85 4.96
CA ILE A 73 0.49 -7.57 5.40
C ILE A 73 1.46 -8.52 4.71
N GLU A 74 2.47 -7.92 4.09
CA GLU A 74 3.53 -8.65 3.40
C GLU A 74 4.88 -8.20 3.95
N ILE A 75 5.77 -9.15 4.24
CA ILE A 75 7.14 -8.86 4.70
C ILE A 75 8.09 -9.71 3.87
N ASP A 76 9.13 -9.08 3.30
CA ASP A 76 10.14 -9.74 2.48
C ASP A 76 9.53 -10.60 1.35
N GLY A 77 8.46 -10.10 0.73
CA GLY A 77 7.78 -10.77 -0.37
C GLY A 77 6.82 -11.87 0.05
N GLU A 78 6.64 -12.10 1.34
CA GLU A 78 5.77 -13.15 1.86
C GLU A 78 4.56 -12.57 2.56
N SER A 79 3.35 -13.01 2.16
CA SER A 79 2.11 -12.62 2.83
C SER A 79 2.02 -13.28 4.19
N ILE A 80 1.98 -12.49 5.25
CA ILE A 80 1.90 -12.98 6.64
C ILE A 80 0.51 -12.80 7.25
N PHE A 81 -0.33 -11.97 6.65
CA PHE A 81 -1.68 -11.72 7.11
C PHE A 81 -2.56 -11.30 5.93
N GLU A 82 -3.72 -11.90 5.81
CA GLU A 82 -4.70 -11.55 4.79
C GLU A 82 -6.09 -11.81 5.32
N GLU A 83 -6.90 -10.76 5.41
CA GLU A 83 -8.29 -10.87 5.81
C GLU A 83 -9.18 -10.76 4.58
N ARG A 84 -10.05 -11.75 4.38
CA ARG A 84 -10.95 -11.80 3.24
C ARG A 84 -12.39 -11.74 3.70
N MET A 85 -13.22 -11.08 2.91
CA MET A 85 -14.66 -11.12 3.11
C MET A 85 -15.19 -12.52 2.79
N ASP A 86 -16.12 -13.02 3.60
CA ASP A 86 -16.83 -14.25 3.31
C ASP A 86 -17.50 -14.17 1.94
N THR A 87 -17.40 -15.26 1.15
CA THR A 87 -17.89 -15.29 -0.23
C THR A 87 -19.40 -15.03 -0.31
N GLU A 88 -20.17 -15.59 0.62
CA GLU A 88 -21.62 -15.39 0.66
C GLU A 88 -21.96 -13.93 0.92
N LEU A 89 -21.28 -13.30 1.90
CA LEU A 89 -21.47 -11.88 2.22
C LEU A 89 -21.06 -11.00 1.03
N ALA A 90 -19.95 -11.32 0.37
CA ALA A 90 -19.49 -10.58 -0.79
C ALA A 90 -20.51 -10.65 -1.92
N THR A 91 -21.06 -11.83 -2.21
CA THR A 91 -22.07 -12.02 -3.24
C THR A 91 -23.34 -11.23 -2.93
N GLN A 92 -23.83 -11.30 -1.70
CA GLN A 92 -25.01 -10.55 -1.27
C GLN A 92 -24.79 -9.04 -1.39
N THR A 93 -23.60 -8.58 -1.05
CA THR A 93 -23.26 -7.16 -1.13
C THR A 93 -23.25 -6.69 -2.58
N VAL A 94 -22.62 -7.44 -3.48
CA VAL A 94 -22.59 -7.10 -4.91
C VAL A 94 -24.02 -7.09 -5.48
N ASP A 95 -24.82 -8.10 -5.18
CA ASP A 95 -26.21 -8.17 -5.67
C ASP A 95 -27.03 -6.95 -5.21
N MET A 96 -26.86 -6.54 -3.96
CA MET A 96 -27.53 -5.37 -3.42
C MET A 96 -27.09 -4.08 -4.13
N LEU A 97 -25.80 -3.92 -4.37
CA LEU A 97 -25.27 -2.74 -5.06
C LEU A 97 -25.76 -2.69 -6.51
N GLU A 98 -25.86 -3.81 -7.19
CA GLU A 98 -26.41 -3.88 -8.55
C GLU A 98 -27.90 -3.53 -8.57
N GLU A 99 -28.69 -4.01 -7.63
CA GLU A 99 -30.10 -3.66 -7.50
C GLU A 99 -30.29 -2.16 -7.27
N LEU A 100 -29.40 -1.54 -6.51
CA LEU A 100 -29.44 -0.10 -6.21
C LEU A 100 -28.82 0.75 -7.32
N HIS A 101 -28.31 0.13 -8.38
CA HIS A 101 -27.59 0.81 -9.49
C HIS A 101 -26.41 1.64 -8.98
N CYS A 102 -25.70 1.15 -7.97
CA CYS A 102 -24.50 1.78 -7.45
C CYS A 102 -23.26 1.28 -8.17
N ASP A 103 -22.33 2.18 -8.43
CA ASP A 103 -20.99 1.78 -8.90
C ASP A 103 -20.22 1.18 -7.73
N TYR A 104 -19.42 0.17 -8.00
CA TYR A 104 -18.59 -0.48 -6.98
C TYR A 104 -17.28 -0.99 -7.58
N MET A 105 -16.32 -1.22 -6.71
CA MET A 105 -15.04 -1.84 -7.05
C MET A 105 -14.78 -2.98 -6.08
N ILE A 106 -14.30 -4.10 -6.62
CA ILE A 106 -13.89 -5.26 -5.83
C ILE A 106 -12.38 -5.21 -5.64
N GLU A 107 -11.94 -5.27 -4.40
CA GLU A 107 -10.53 -5.25 -4.04
C GLU A 107 -10.09 -6.58 -3.40
#